data_0ffe8a39eeeb5ddcb4b8c0ac9cf2643d
#
_entry.id   0ffe8a39eeeb5ddcb4b8c0ac9cf2643d
#
_cell.length_a   1.000
_cell.length_b   1.000
_cell.length_c   1.000
_cell.angle_alpha   90.00
_cell.angle_beta   90.00
_cell.angle_gamma   90.00
#
_symmetry.space_group_name_H-M   'P 1'
#
loop_
_entity.id
_entity.type
_entity.pdbx_description
1 polymer ?
#
loop_
_entity_poly.entity_id
_entity_poly.type
_entity_poly.pdbx_seq_one_letter_code
_entity_poly.pdbx_strand_id
1 'polypeptide(L)'
;MDQMTYLHPDAPNAQDLAYFIAMQEARLANTPDHSAAKWNQRAESWKRERNHQRKGDDRVISAVSYLEQRGILHPGCDVVDIGCGPGRFAAAFAQKAHRVVGLDLSEKMVEHGMEHIREKGLTNATLYTCDFQTLDIDKEGYQGAFDLVFASMTPAIHGMKGLQKSMEMSRGWCCNITHLGGSNSLRSQILRDVFGKTPAAQWTGHWFYSLFNVLFLMGYQPETSYDTHSRETWIPADEEYARSVMDHLLPMEAQNEEGLVQEVTEVTYGRILWDVRNRVDRPDYRSMDQGV
;
A
#
# COMPACT_ATOMS: atom_id res chain seq x y z
N MET A 1 27.76 1.50 -11.18
CA MET A 1 27.01 1.64 -12.45
C MET A 1 26.09 2.81 -12.30
N ASP A 2 26.17 3.76 -13.22
CA ASP A 2 25.40 5.00 -13.12
C ASP A 2 23.90 4.71 -13.04
N GLN A 3 23.26 5.09 -11.92
CA GLN A 3 21.87 4.74 -11.55
C GLN A 3 20.81 5.34 -12.48
N MET A 4 21.21 6.15 -13.46
CA MET A 4 20.32 6.91 -14.34
C MET A 4 20.38 6.52 -15.83
N THR A 5 21.11 5.47 -16.19
CA THR A 5 21.27 5.07 -17.60
C THR A 5 19.95 4.77 -18.30
N TYR A 6 18.95 4.29 -17.58
CA TYR A 6 17.61 3.98 -18.15
C TYR A 6 16.70 5.20 -18.35
N LEU A 7 17.04 6.36 -17.76
CA LEU A 7 16.33 7.64 -17.99
C LEU A 7 16.94 8.46 -19.13
N HIS A 8 18.03 7.99 -19.73
CA HIS A 8 18.61 8.68 -20.89
C HIS A 8 17.64 8.60 -22.07
N PRO A 9 17.40 9.72 -22.82
CA PRO A 9 16.46 9.72 -23.95
C PRO A 9 16.74 8.67 -25.02
N ASP A 10 18.00 8.28 -25.19
CA ASP A 10 18.44 7.27 -26.15
C ASP A 10 18.49 5.84 -25.56
N ALA A 11 18.07 5.67 -24.30
CA ALA A 11 18.02 4.34 -23.71
C ALA A 11 16.88 3.51 -24.33
N PRO A 12 17.04 2.18 -24.45
CA PRO A 12 15.94 1.31 -24.84
C PRO A 12 14.70 1.56 -24.00
N ASN A 13 13.55 1.65 -24.65
CA ASN A 13 12.24 1.87 -24.02
C ASN A 13 12.08 3.19 -23.24
N ALA A 14 12.95 4.19 -23.45
CA ALA A 14 12.88 5.46 -22.70
C ALA A 14 11.53 6.16 -22.82
N GLN A 15 10.89 6.11 -24.00
CA GLN A 15 9.57 6.73 -24.22
C GLN A 15 8.45 6.02 -23.45
N ASP A 16 8.47 4.68 -23.40
CA ASP A 16 7.49 3.90 -22.66
C ASP A 16 7.68 4.07 -21.16
N LEU A 17 8.93 4.10 -20.71
CA LEU A 17 9.27 4.38 -19.34
C LEU A 17 8.77 5.78 -18.92
N ALA A 18 9.02 6.80 -19.75
CA ALA A 18 8.53 8.16 -19.50
C ALA A 18 6.99 8.21 -19.42
N TYR A 19 6.28 7.46 -20.27
CA TYR A 19 4.82 7.37 -20.23
C TYR A 19 4.31 6.81 -18.89
N PHE A 20 4.88 5.71 -18.40
CA PHE A 20 4.44 5.11 -17.14
C PHE A 20 4.83 5.94 -15.93
N ILE A 21 5.96 6.64 -15.97
CA ILE A 21 6.37 7.61 -14.93
C ILE A 21 5.37 8.76 -14.88
N ALA A 22 5.04 9.35 -16.05
CA ALA A 22 4.05 10.43 -16.13
C ALA A 22 2.67 10.01 -15.62
N MET A 23 2.27 8.75 -15.84
CA MET A 23 1.02 8.18 -15.29
C MET A 23 1.04 8.16 -13.75
N GLN A 24 2.16 7.85 -13.13
CA GLN A 24 2.30 7.89 -11.67
C GLN A 24 2.22 9.32 -11.13
N GLU A 25 2.89 10.26 -11.78
CA GLU A 25 2.95 11.67 -11.37
C GLU A 25 1.61 12.39 -11.56
N ALA A 26 0.89 12.13 -12.66
CA ALA A 26 -0.43 12.69 -12.91
C ALA A 26 -1.47 12.29 -11.84
N ARG A 27 -1.35 11.10 -11.27
CA ARG A 27 -2.18 10.69 -10.14
C ARG A 27 -1.95 11.54 -8.91
N LEU A 28 -0.69 11.86 -8.61
CA LEU A 28 -0.34 12.66 -7.43
C LEU A 28 -0.87 14.08 -7.52
N ALA A 29 -0.81 14.69 -8.69
CA ALA A 29 -1.35 16.03 -8.94
C ALA A 29 -2.88 16.12 -8.70
N ASN A 30 -3.59 15.00 -8.86
CA ASN A 30 -5.05 14.89 -8.70
C ASN A 30 -5.49 14.22 -7.38
N THR A 31 -4.54 13.93 -6.47
CA THR A 31 -4.88 13.26 -5.19
C THR A 31 -5.19 14.29 -4.10
N PRO A 32 -6.09 13.94 -3.15
CA PRO A 32 -6.35 14.78 -1.98
C PRO A 32 -5.07 15.07 -1.19
N ASP A 33 -5.09 16.14 -0.42
CA ASP A 33 -4.03 16.53 0.52
C ASP A 33 -3.48 15.33 1.31
N HIS A 34 -2.18 15.06 1.15
CA HIS A 34 -1.43 14.02 1.85
C HIS A 34 -0.52 14.60 2.94
N SER A 35 -0.84 15.79 3.44
CA SER A 35 -0.06 16.44 4.51
C SER A 35 -0.05 15.65 5.82
N ALA A 36 0.96 15.90 6.65
CA ALA A 36 1.03 15.36 7.99
C ALA A 36 -0.23 15.68 8.82
N ALA A 37 -0.79 16.90 8.67
CA ALA A 37 -2.00 17.32 9.35
C ALA A 37 -3.20 16.42 9.02
N LYS A 38 -3.38 16.08 7.74
CA LYS A 38 -4.45 15.18 7.27
C LYS A 38 -4.30 13.77 7.84
N TRP A 39 -3.08 13.24 7.83
CA TRP A 39 -2.82 11.92 8.39
C TRP A 39 -2.94 11.89 9.92
N ASN A 40 -2.53 12.96 10.60
CA ASN A 40 -2.75 13.11 12.04
C ASN A 40 -4.25 13.10 12.40
N GLN A 41 -5.10 13.75 11.60
CA GLN A 41 -6.56 13.69 11.78
C GLN A 41 -7.11 12.26 11.59
N ARG A 42 -6.61 11.53 10.61
CA ARG A 42 -7.00 10.13 10.36
C ARG A 42 -6.54 9.17 11.44
N ALA A 43 -5.46 9.45 12.15
CA ALA A 43 -4.92 8.58 13.17
C ALA A 43 -5.94 8.28 14.29
N GLU A 44 -6.77 9.26 14.65
CA GLU A 44 -7.81 9.10 15.69
C GLU A 44 -8.91 8.11 15.26
N SER A 45 -9.32 8.11 14.00
CA SER A 45 -10.30 7.15 13.50
C SER A 45 -9.73 5.72 13.47
N TRP A 46 -8.46 5.57 13.11
CA TRP A 46 -7.79 4.27 13.07
C TRP A 46 -7.57 3.64 14.44
N LYS A 47 -7.36 4.47 15.48
CA LYS A 47 -7.32 3.99 16.87
C LYS A 47 -8.66 3.40 17.29
N ARG A 48 -9.77 4.05 16.93
CA ARG A 48 -11.13 3.54 17.20
C ARG A 48 -11.40 2.24 16.44
N GLU A 49 -11.09 2.18 15.16
CA GLU A 49 -11.25 0.96 14.34
C GLU A 49 -10.44 -0.23 14.88
N ARG A 50 -9.19 0.00 15.35
CA ARG A 50 -8.36 -1.03 15.96
C ARG A 50 -9.05 -1.67 17.17
N ASN A 51 -9.72 -0.88 18.00
CA ASN A 51 -10.40 -1.36 19.20
C ASN A 51 -11.67 -2.19 18.87
N HIS A 52 -12.28 -1.99 17.70
CA HIS A 52 -13.43 -2.75 17.22
C HIS A 52 -13.05 -3.98 16.37
N GLN A 53 -11.85 -4.04 15.81
CA GLN A 53 -11.39 -5.18 15.01
C GLN A 53 -10.84 -6.30 15.89
N ARG A 54 -11.70 -7.14 16.43
CA ARG A 54 -11.32 -8.36 17.20
C ARG A 54 -10.81 -9.52 16.33
N LYS A 55 -10.94 -9.47 15.01
CA LYS A 55 -10.38 -10.45 14.06
C LYS A 55 -9.17 -9.84 13.37
N GLY A 56 -8.13 -10.65 13.13
CA GLY A 56 -6.88 -10.21 12.51
C GLY A 56 -7.09 -9.46 11.19
N ASP A 57 -6.19 -8.58 10.84
CA ASP A 57 -6.18 -7.89 9.54
C ASP A 57 -5.75 -8.90 8.47
N ASP A 58 -6.71 -9.40 7.68
CA ASP A 58 -6.48 -10.46 6.67
C ASP A 58 -5.38 -10.08 5.67
N ARG A 59 -5.28 -8.78 5.35
CA ARG A 59 -4.21 -8.26 4.48
C ARG A 59 -2.83 -8.43 5.12
N VAL A 60 -2.71 -8.17 6.44
CA VAL A 60 -1.46 -8.35 7.17
C VAL A 60 -1.09 -9.83 7.22
N ILE A 61 -2.05 -10.70 7.55
CA ILE A 61 -1.86 -12.14 7.61
C ILE A 61 -1.41 -12.69 6.25
N SER A 62 -2.11 -12.31 5.17
CA SER A 62 -1.77 -12.73 3.82
C SER A 62 -0.36 -12.28 3.41
N ALA A 63 0.00 -11.03 3.65
CA ALA A 63 1.32 -10.51 3.29
C ALA A 63 2.45 -11.17 4.06
N VAL A 64 2.29 -11.36 5.39
CA VAL A 64 3.26 -12.07 6.23
C VAL A 64 3.45 -13.50 5.72
N SER A 65 2.37 -14.26 5.54
CA SER A 65 2.43 -15.64 5.07
C SER A 65 3.09 -15.74 3.68
N TYR A 66 2.77 -14.84 2.77
CA TYR A 66 3.37 -14.78 1.44
C TYR A 66 4.89 -14.58 1.49
N LEU A 67 5.36 -13.66 2.33
CA LEU A 67 6.79 -13.35 2.46
C LEU A 67 7.55 -14.46 3.22
N GLU A 68 6.94 -15.09 4.24
CA GLU A 68 7.52 -16.25 4.94
C GLU A 68 7.67 -17.47 4.01
N GLN A 69 6.62 -17.81 3.24
CA GLN A 69 6.66 -18.94 2.30
C GLN A 69 7.74 -18.80 1.22
N ARG A 70 8.14 -17.56 0.90
CA ARG A 70 9.23 -17.26 -0.04
C ARG A 70 10.60 -17.17 0.63
N GLY A 71 10.70 -17.35 1.94
CA GLY A 71 11.94 -17.23 2.71
C GLY A 71 12.49 -15.81 2.77
N ILE A 72 11.65 -14.78 2.47
CA ILE A 72 12.05 -13.37 2.50
C ILE A 72 11.93 -12.82 3.92
N LEU A 73 10.83 -13.16 4.60
CA LEU A 73 10.60 -12.79 5.99
C LEU A 73 11.02 -13.97 6.89
N HIS A 74 12.08 -13.78 7.66
CA HIS A 74 12.66 -14.80 8.54
C HIS A 74 13.40 -14.16 9.73
N PRO A 75 13.76 -14.91 10.79
CA PRO A 75 14.34 -14.35 12.02
C PRO A 75 15.68 -13.60 11.87
N GLY A 76 16.35 -13.73 10.74
CA GLY A 76 17.62 -13.03 10.45
C GLY A 76 17.47 -11.79 9.57
N CYS A 77 16.26 -11.47 9.06
CA CYS A 77 16.09 -10.36 8.13
C CYS A 77 15.82 -9.02 8.83
N ASP A 78 16.31 -7.93 8.23
CA ASP A 78 16.01 -6.56 8.59
C ASP A 78 14.95 -6.02 7.63
N VAL A 79 13.89 -5.41 8.16
CA VAL A 79 12.75 -4.90 7.39
C VAL A 79 12.56 -3.42 7.62
N VAL A 80 12.24 -2.68 6.55
CA VAL A 80 11.69 -1.32 6.67
C VAL A 80 10.27 -1.29 6.10
N ASP A 81 9.34 -0.67 6.84
CA ASP A 81 7.94 -0.44 6.47
C ASP A 81 7.75 1.06 6.18
N ILE A 82 7.67 1.43 4.90
CA ILE A 82 7.55 2.81 4.44
C ILE A 82 6.08 3.22 4.39
N GLY A 83 5.71 4.29 5.10
CA GLY A 83 4.32 4.67 5.35
C GLY A 83 3.64 3.68 6.28
N CYS A 84 4.32 3.35 7.38
CA CYS A 84 3.93 2.28 8.30
C CYS A 84 2.60 2.53 9.05
N GLY A 85 2.09 3.76 9.04
CA GLY A 85 0.88 4.16 9.76
C GLY A 85 0.94 3.75 11.23
N PRO A 86 -0.15 3.18 11.80
CA PRO A 86 -0.20 2.76 13.19
C PRO A 86 0.52 1.41 13.44
N GLY A 87 1.51 1.05 12.62
CA GLY A 87 2.43 -0.04 12.85
C GLY A 87 1.86 -1.45 12.73
N ARG A 88 0.78 -1.67 11.99
CA ARG A 88 0.15 -3.01 11.87
C ARG A 88 1.12 -4.03 11.23
N PHE A 89 1.70 -3.67 10.10
CA PHE A 89 2.69 -4.52 9.43
C PHE A 89 4.00 -4.57 10.22
N ALA A 90 4.48 -3.42 10.72
CA ALA A 90 5.71 -3.39 11.51
C ALA A 90 5.63 -4.33 12.73
N ALA A 91 4.51 -4.34 13.47
CA ALA A 91 4.31 -5.25 14.59
C ALA A 91 4.21 -6.72 14.16
N ALA A 92 3.62 -7.02 13.01
CA ALA A 92 3.54 -8.39 12.49
C ALA A 92 4.91 -8.90 12.00
N PHE A 93 5.66 -8.05 11.31
CA PHE A 93 7.03 -8.37 10.88
C PHE A 93 7.98 -8.56 12.07
N ALA A 94 7.85 -7.75 13.12
CA ALA A 94 8.70 -7.86 14.31
C ALA A 94 8.58 -9.21 15.03
N GLN A 95 7.48 -9.92 14.86
CA GLN A 95 7.33 -11.28 15.38
C GLN A 95 8.15 -12.34 14.60
N LYS A 96 8.66 -11.96 13.43
CA LYS A 96 9.28 -12.87 12.46
C LYS A 96 10.70 -12.45 12.05
N ALA A 97 10.98 -11.16 12.08
CA ALA A 97 12.23 -10.55 11.62
C ALA A 97 13.21 -10.33 12.77
N HIS A 98 14.47 -10.06 12.42
CA HIS A 98 15.49 -9.62 13.36
C HIS A 98 15.23 -8.19 13.84
N ARG A 99 15.00 -7.27 12.91
CA ARG A 99 14.79 -5.86 13.18
C ARG A 99 13.74 -5.28 12.22
N VAL A 100 12.90 -4.41 12.74
CA VAL A 100 11.93 -3.65 11.92
C VAL A 100 12.07 -2.15 12.18
N VAL A 101 12.15 -1.38 11.09
CA VAL A 101 12.07 0.08 11.10
C VAL A 101 10.77 0.48 10.40
N GLY A 102 9.97 1.34 11.02
CA GLY A 102 8.80 1.93 10.38
C GLY A 102 9.01 3.42 10.17
N LEU A 103 8.61 3.93 9.02
CA LEU A 103 8.72 5.33 8.65
C LEU A 103 7.33 5.87 8.29
N ASP A 104 6.87 6.95 8.93
CA ASP A 104 5.60 7.59 8.59
C ASP A 104 5.68 9.11 8.73
N LEU A 105 4.92 9.82 7.92
CA LEU A 105 4.85 11.28 7.93
C LEU A 105 4.07 11.80 9.15
N SER A 106 3.17 11.01 9.71
CA SER A 106 2.27 11.39 10.79
C SER A 106 2.85 11.01 12.16
N GLU A 107 3.16 12.01 12.97
CA GLU A 107 3.59 11.83 14.36
C GLU A 107 2.58 11.00 15.17
N LYS A 108 1.28 11.29 15.02
CA LYS A 108 0.23 10.55 15.73
C LYS A 108 0.13 9.08 15.29
N MET A 109 0.35 8.79 14.01
CA MET A 109 0.42 7.41 13.55
C MET A 109 1.59 6.66 14.19
N VAL A 110 2.76 7.30 14.25
CA VAL A 110 3.96 6.75 14.89
C VAL A 110 3.74 6.53 16.39
N GLU A 111 3.15 7.49 17.11
CA GLU A 111 2.80 7.34 18.53
C GLU A 111 1.91 6.13 18.76
N HIS A 112 0.81 5.99 18.00
CA HIS A 112 -0.11 4.85 18.09
C HIS A 112 0.55 3.53 17.70
N GLY A 113 1.44 3.55 16.71
CA GLY A 113 2.21 2.39 16.31
C GLY A 113 3.19 1.93 17.37
N MET A 114 3.91 2.84 17.99
CA MET A 114 4.83 2.53 19.11
C MET A 114 4.09 2.04 20.35
N GLU A 115 2.88 2.57 20.63
CA GLU A 115 2.00 2.04 21.66
C GLU A 115 1.63 0.59 21.36
N HIS A 116 1.20 0.31 20.13
CA HIS A 116 0.83 -1.04 19.69
C HIS A 116 1.99 -2.05 19.75
N ILE A 117 3.20 -1.64 19.37
CA ILE A 117 4.42 -2.46 19.47
C ILE A 117 4.71 -2.80 20.94
N ARG A 118 4.62 -1.81 21.84
CA ARG A 118 4.83 -2.01 23.29
C ARG A 118 3.78 -2.93 23.90
N GLU A 119 2.49 -2.75 23.57
CA GLU A 119 1.40 -3.62 24.01
C GLU A 119 1.62 -5.09 23.64
N LYS A 120 2.29 -5.35 22.53
CA LYS A 120 2.64 -6.70 22.07
C LYS A 120 3.96 -7.23 22.67
N GLY A 121 4.63 -6.45 23.50
CA GLY A 121 5.92 -6.84 24.12
C GLY A 121 7.07 -6.94 23.11
N LEU A 122 6.97 -6.28 21.95
CA LEU A 122 7.99 -6.32 20.91
C LEU A 122 9.07 -5.26 21.19
N THR A 123 10.35 -5.68 21.09
CA THR A 123 11.51 -4.81 21.38
C THR A 123 12.40 -4.57 20.15
N ASN A 124 12.13 -5.27 19.06
CA ASN A 124 12.91 -5.24 17.83
C ASN A 124 12.26 -4.41 16.71
N ALA A 125 11.26 -3.60 17.02
CA ALA A 125 10.64 -2.67 16.10
C ALA A 125 10.67 -1.23 16.65
N THR A 126 11.03 -0.29 15.77
CA THR A 126 11.02 1.14 16.09
C THR A 126 10.40 1.90 14.93
N LEU A 127 9.48 2.83 15.23
CA LEU A 127 8.86 3.70 14.24
C LEU A 127 9.37 5.13 14.39
N TYR A 128 9.58 5.80 13.27
CA TYR A 128 10.09 7.17 13.22
C TYR A 128 9.15 8.06 12.40
N THR A 129 8.94 9.28 12.90
CA THR A 129 8.24 10.32 12.14
C THR A 129 9.21 10.94 11.15
N CYS A 130 8.94 10.76 9.86
CA CYS A 130 9.72 11.40 8.81
C CYS A 130 8.94 11.54 7.51
N ASP A 131 9.28 12.54 6.72
CA ASP A 131 8.87 12.62 5.33
C ASP A 131 9.86 11.80 4.47
N PHE A 132 9.39 10.66 3.97
CA PHE A 132 10.18 9.78 3.13
C PHE A 132 10.74 10.47 1.89
N GLN A 133 10.03 11.44 1.31
CA GLN A 133 10.49 12.14 0.11
C GLN A 133 11.72 13.00 0.36
N THR A 134 11.86 13.57 1.56
CA THR A 134 13.00 14.41 1.96
C THR A 134 14.06 13.67 2.74
N LEU A 135 13.80 12.42 3.14
CA LEU A 135 14.71 11.58 3.92
C LEU A 135 16.06 11.41 3.20
N ASP A 136 17.15 11.67 3.91
CA ASP A 136 18.51 11.41 3.49
C ASP A 136 18.95 10.03 4.00
N ILE A 137 18.86 9.01 3.13
CA ILE A 137 19.12 7.62 3.52
C ILE A 137 20.58 7.34 3.84
N ASP A 138 21.52 8.14 3.32
CA ASP A 138 22.95 7.99 3.61
C ASP A 138 23.25 8.45 5.03
N LYS A 139 22.70 9.60 5.45
CA LYS A 139 22.87 10.11 6.82
C LYS A 139 22.25 9.20 7.87
N GLU A 140 21.13 8.57 7.54
CA GLU A 140 20.44 7.62 8.44
C GLU A 140 21.07 6.23 8.42
N GLY A 141 22.05 5.98 7.53
CA GLY A 141 22.68 4.67 7.36
C GLY A 141 21.71 3.63 6.80
N TYR A 142 20.77 4.05 5.96
CA TYR A 142 19.75 3.16 5.37
C TYR A 142 20.12 2.65 3.98
N GLN A 143 21.21 3.11 3.38
CA GLN A 143 21.70 2.62 2.10
C GLN A 143 22.03 1.12 2.19
N GLY A 144 21.30 0.28 1.44
CA GLY A 144 21.48 -1.17 1.43
C GLY A 144 21.32 -1.83 2.81
N ALA A 145 20.54 -1.24 3.71
CA ALA A 145 20.47 -1.66 5.11
C ALA A 145 19.40 -2.72 5.40
N PHE A 146 18.48 -2.96 4.46
CA PHE A 146 17.31 -3.81 4.70
C PHE A 146 17.24 -4.97 3.71
N ASP A 147 16.90 -6.17 4.20
CA ASP A 147 16.64 -7.35 3.37
C ASP A 147 15.29 -7.22 2.65
N LEU A 148 14.34 -6.54 3.30
CA LEU A 148 13.02 -6.24 2.76
C LEU A 148 12.66 -4.78 2.95
N VAL A 149 12.38 -4.08 1.86
CA VAL A 149 11.72 -2.78 1.84
C VAL A 149 10.26 -3.00 1.49
N PHE A 150 9.38 -2.68 2.43
CA PHE A 150 7.95 -2.91 2.32
C PHE A 150 7.17 -1.59 2.29
N ALA A 151 6.09 -1.56 1.52
CA ALA A 151 5.16 -0.44 1.50
C ALA A 151 3.75 -0.95 1.19
N SER A 152 2.76 -0.55 1.98
CA SER A 152 1.39 -0.97 1.79
C SER A 152 0.41 0.19 1.91
N MET A 153 -0.37 0.43 0.85
CA MET A 153 -1.44 1.43 0.84
C MET A 153 -0.96 2.86 1.20
N THR A 154 0.26 3.18 0.85
CA THR A 154 0.89 4.45 1.20
C THR A 154 1.19 5.31 -0.03
N PRO A 155 1.02 6.63 0.03
CA PRO A 155 1.51 7.56 -0.98
C PRO A 155 2.98 7.95 -0.77
N ALA A 156 3.65 7.45 0.26
CA ALA A 156 5.03 7.85 0.61
C ALA A 156 6.02 7.57 -0.52
N ILE A 157 5.86 6.44 -1.22
CA ILE A 157 6.67 6.13 -2.40
C ILE A 157 5.94 6.65 -3.64
N HIS A 158 6.40 7.77 -4.18
CA HIS A 158 5.88 8.32 -5.43
C HIS A 158 6.98 8.90 -6.31
N GLY A 159 6.72 8.91 -7.62
CA GLY A 159 7.70 9.33 -8.63
C GLY A 159 8.95 8.44 -8.66
N MET A 160 9.79 8.68 -9.67
CA MET A 160 11.02 7.89 -9.83
C MET A 160 11.99 8.06 -8.67
N LYS A 161 12.12 9.28 -8.12
CA LYS A 161 13.02 9.55 -7.01
C LYS A 161 12.65 8.75 -5.76
N GLY A 162 11.35 8.68 -5.43
CA GLY A 162 10.88 7.89 -4.29
C GLY A 162 11.07 6.38 -4.51
N LEU A 163 10.78 5.89 -5.72
CA LEU A 163 10.98 4.49 -6.09
C LEU A 163 12.47 4.10 -6.01
N GLN A 164 13.37 4.89 -6.60
CA GLN A 164 14.81 4.66 -6.56
C GLN A 164 15.33 4.64 -5.12
N LYS A 165 14.98 5.65 -4.32
CA LYS A 165 15.34 5.71 -2.90
C LYS A 165 14.91 4.45 -2.15
N SER A 166 13.68 3.96 -2.38
CA SER A 166 13.21 2.74 -1.75
C SER A 166 14.03 1.51 -2.15
N MET A 167 14.42 1.41 -3.42
CA MET A 167 15.29 0.32 -3.89
C MET A 167 16.73 0.43 -3.35
N GLU A 168 17.26 1.64 -3.23
CA GLU A 168 18.60 1.88 -2.67
C GLU A 168 18.70 1.51 -1.18
N MET A 169 17.59 1.57 -0.44
CA MET A 169 17.54 1.07 0.94
C MET A 169 17.60 -0.47 1.03
N SER A 170 17.26 -1.17 -0.06
CA SER A 170 17.20 -2.63 -0.09
C SER A 170 18.55 -3.24 -0.49
N ARG A 171 18.94 -4.30 0.21
CA ARG A 171 19.99 -5.25 -0.22
C ARG A 171 19.42 -6.57 -0.76
N GLY A 172 18.09 -6.65 -0.90
CA GLY A 172 17.40 -7.87 -1.33
C GLY A 172 16.08 -7.56 -2.02
N TRP A 173 15.00 -7.51 -1.27
CA TRP A 173 13.66 -7.49 -1.81
C TRP A 173 12.93 -6.17 -1.55
N CYS A 174 12.10 -5.79 -2.51
CA CYS A 174 11.10 -4.75 -2.33
C CYS A 174 9.71 -5.33 -2.56
N CYS A 175 8.74 -4.92 -1.74
CA CYS A 175 7.35 -5.36 -1.84
C CYS A 175 6.40 -4.16 -1.72
N ASN A 176 5.54 -3.98 -2.71
CA ASN A 176 4.50 -2.95 -2.69
C ASN A 176 3.11 -3.59 -2.75
N ILE A 177 2.21 -3.17 -1.85
CA ILE A 177 0.80 -3.58 -1.85
C ILE A 177 -0.07 -2.35 -2.09
N THR A 178 -0.99 -2.44 -3.05
CA THR A 178 -1.92 -1.36 -3.38
C THR A 178 -3.35 -1.87 -3.55
N HIS A 179 -4.30 -0.99 -3.35
CA HIS A 179 -5.71 -1.25 -3.63
C HIS A 179 -5.95 -1.28 -5.13
N LEU A 180 -6.65 -2.30 -5.62
CA LEU A 180 -7.01 -2.43 -7.04
C LEU A 180 -8.49 -2.12 -7.28
N GLY A 181 -9.34 -2.50 -6.36
CA GLY A 181 -10.76 -2.31 -6.47
C GLY A 181 -11.50 -2.92 -5.30
N GLY A 182 -12.79 -2.69 -5.26
CA GLY A 182 -13.65 -3.28 -4.25
C GLY A 182 -15.11 -2.94 -4.48
N SER A 183 -15.97 -3.58 -3.73
CA SER A 183 -17.41 -3.33 -3.71
C SER A 183 -17.90 -3.22 -2.27
N ASN A 184 -18.99 -2.52 -2.10
CA ASN A 184 -19.72 -2.42 -0.85
C ASN A 184 -21.20 -2.61 -1.19
N SER A 185 -21.83 -3.66 -0.62
CA SER A 185 -23.18 -4.05 -0.96
C SER A 185 -24.20 -2.95 -0.66
N LEU A 186 -24.14 -2.36 0.53
CA LEU A 186 -25.08 -1.29 0.93
C LEU A 186 -24.93 -0.04 0.08
N ARG A 187 -23.68 0.41 -0.13
CA ARG A 187 -23.43 1.57 -1.00
C ARG A 187 -23.94 1.30 -2.41
N SER A 188 -23.73 0.11 -2.93
CA SER A 188 -24.20 -0.29 -4.26
C SER A 188 -25.71 -0.32 -4.34
N GLN A 189 -26.40 -0.80 -3.28
CA GLN A 189 -27.83 -0.80 -3.17
C GLN A 189 -28.40 0.64 -3.12
N ILE A 190 -27.87 1.49 -2.26
CA ILE A 190 -28.29 2.90 -2.15
C ILE A 190 -28.12 3.63 -3.49
N LEU A 191 -26.98 3.41 -4.19
CA LEU A 191 -26.78 4.01 -5.50
C LEU A 191 -27.84 3.62 -6.52
N ARG A 192 -28.26 2.35 -6.52
CA ARG A 192 -29.34 1.87 -7.41
C ARG A 192 -30.71 2.37 -6.99
N ASP A 193 -31.05 2.15 -5.72
CA ASP A 193 -32.45 2.27 -5.26
C ASP A 193 -32.84 3.72 -4.97
N VAL A 194 -31.90 4.56 -4.52
CA VAL A 194 -32.14 5.96 -4.18
C VAL A 194 -31.75 6.89 -5.34
N PHE A 195 -30.62 6.64 -5.99
CA PHE A 195 -30.09 7.54 -7.02
C PHE A 195 -30.29 7.06 -8.45
N GLY A 196 -30.86 5.85 -8.67
CA GLY A 196 -31.03 5.27 -10.01
C GLY A 196 -29.70 5.11 -10.77
N LYS A 197 -28.57 5.02 -10.05
CA LYS A 197 -27.25 4.93 -10.65
C LYS A 197 -26.73 3.50 -10.61
N THR A 198 -26.17 3.03 -11.70
CA THR A 198 -25.39 1.78 -11.70
C THR A 198 -24.05 2.01 -11.01
N PRO A 199 -23.70 1.22 -9.99
CA PRO A 199 -22.37 1.30 -9.39
C PRO A 199 -21.30 1.06 -10.44
N ALA A 200 -20.41 2.02 -10.63
CA ALA A 200 -19.27 1.83 -11.51
C ALA A 200 -18.25 0.91 -10.84
N ALA A 201 -17.67 0.00 -11.62
CA ALA A 201 -16.53 -0.75 -11.16
C ALA A 201 -15.41 0.22 -10.77
N GLN A 202 -15.05 0.27 -9.49
CA GLN A 202 -13.98 1.13 -9.02
C GLN A 202 -12.66 0.41 -9.27
N TRP A 203 -12.08 0.62 -10.44
CA TRP A 203 -10.71 0.19 -10.69
C TRP A 203 -9.73 1.32 -10.34
N THR A 204 -8.85 1.06 -9.39
CA THR A 204 -7.83 2.00 -8.92
C THR A 204 -6.40 1.52 -9.21
N GLY A 205 -6.26 0.54 -10.09
CA GLY A 205 -5.02 -0.16 -10.38
C GLY A 205 -3.95 0.62 -11.17
N HIS A 206 -4.13 1.92 -11.44
CA HIS A 206 -3.16 2.71 -12.21
C HIS A 206 -1.75 2.68 -11.62
N TRP A 207 -1.64 2.78 -10.29
CA TRP A 207 -0.35 2.69 -9.62
C TRP A 207 0.29 1.32 -9.81
N PHE A 208 -0.47 0.25 -9.60
CA PHE A 208 -0.01 -1.12 -9.78
C PHE A 208 0.48 -1.37 -11.21
N TYR A 209 -0.35 -0.98 -12.18
CA TYR A 209 -0.05 -1.13 -13.60
C TYR A 209 1.21 -0.36 -14.00
N SER A 210 1.31 0.91 -13.61
CA SER A 210 2.48 1.74 -13.93
C SER A 210 3.74 1.27 -13.23
N LEU A 211 3.68 0.91 -11.94
CA LEU A 211 4.82 0.42 -11.17
C LEU A 211 5.38 -0.89 -11.78
N PHE A 212 4.50 -1.84 -12.13
CA PHE A 212 4.92 -3.07 -12.79
C PHE A 212 5.69 -2.77 -14.07
N ASN A 213 5.13 -1.93 -14.95
CA ASN A 213 5.76 -1.61 -16.22
C ASN A 213 7.08 -0.85 -16.05
N VAL A 214 7.13 0.12 -15.13
CA VAL A 214 8.38 0.83 -14.80
C VAL A 214 9.46 -0.15 -14.37
N LEU A 215 9.19 -1.03 -13.41
CA LEU A 215 10.15 -2.03 -12.93
C LEU A 215 10.58 -2.98 -14.05
N PHE A 216 9.63 -3.46 -14.85
CA PHE A 216 9.92 -4.35 -15.95
C PHE A 216 10.82 -3.69 -17.00
N LEU A 217 10.50 -2.46 -17.41
CA LEU A 217 11.30 -1.71 -18.40
C LEU A 217 12.68 -1.31 -17.86
N MET A 218 12.81 -1.12 -16.56
CA MET A 218 14.11 -0.93 -15.88
C MET A 218 14.96 -2.20 -15.81
N GLY A 219 14.43 -3.35 -16.24
CA GLY A 219 15.15 -4.61 -16.28
C GLY A 219 14.91 -5.52 -15.06
N TYR A 220 14.09 -5.13 -14.10
CA TYR A 220 13.71 -6.01 -12.99
C TYR A 220 12.73 -7.08 -13.45
N GLN A 221 12.53 -8.10 -12.60
CA GLN A 221 11.59 -9.19 -12.83
C GLN A 221 10.50 -9.16 -11.74
N PRO A 222 9.54 -8.19 -11.82
CA PRO A 222 8.51 -8.07 -10.80
C PRO A 222 7.53 -9.24 -10.87
N GLU A 223 7.31 -9.88 -9.72
CA GLU A 223 6.24 -10.85 -9.53
C GLU A 223 4.98 -10.15 -9.05
N THR A 224 3.82 -10.55 -9.59
CA THR A 224 2.53 -10.01 -9.18
C THR A 224 1.67 -11.08 -8.54
N SER A 225 0.92 -10.70 -7.50
CA SER A 225 -0.12 -11.54 -6.93
C SER A 225 -1.31 -10.68 -6.48
N TYR A 226 -2.45 -11.33 -6.29
CA TYR A 226 -3.70 -10.66 -5.95
C TYR A 226 -4.31 -11.35 -4.74
N ASP A 227 -4.84 -10.52 -3.81
CA ASP A 227 -5.59 -10.99 -2.65
C ASP A 227 -6.97 -10.33 -2.65
N THR A 228 -8.03 -11.13 -2.65
CA THR A 228 -9.39 -10.63 -2.50
C THR A 228 -9.92 -11.06 -1.14
N HIS A 229 -10.36 -10.08 -0.36
CA HIS A 229 -10.92 -10.29 0.97
C HIS A 229 -12.39 -9.87 0.94
N SER A 230 -13.28 -10.77 1.36
CA SER A 230 -14.69 -10.47 1.57
C SER A 230 -14.98 -10.43 3.06
N ARG A 231 -15.68 -9.41 3.50
CA ARG A 231 -16.09 -9.23 4.88
C ARG A 231 -17.56 -8.94 4.98
N GLU A 232 -18.24 -9.70 5.80
CA GLU A 232 -19.62 -9.45 6.23
C GLU A 232 -19.60 -8.77 7.60
N THR A 233 -20.35 -7.69 7.73
CA THR A 233 -20.48 -6.94 8.97
C THR A 233 -21.92 -6.57 9.20
N TRP A 234 -22.41 -6.73 10.42
CA TRP A 234 -23.70 -6.23 10.86
C TRP A 234 -23.48 -4.89 11.56
N ILE A 235 -24.11 -3.85 11.06
CA ILE A 235 -23.94 -2.47 11.52
C ILE A 235 -25.29 -1.90 11.92
N PRO A 236 -25.33 -1.05 12.98
CA PRO A 236 -26.55 -0.34 13.35
C PRO A 236 -27.04 0.50 12.17
N ALA A 237 -28.32 0.39 11.84
CA ALA A 237 -28.94 1.21 10.83
C ALA A 237 -29.39 2.55 11.45
N ASP A 238 -28.44 3.29 11.99
CA ASP A 238 -28.67 4.57 12.62
C ASP A 238 -28.29 5.76 11.73
N GLU A 239 -28.64 6.96 12.19
CA GLU A 239 -28.38 8.19 11.46
C GLU A 239 -26.88 8.48 11.32
N GLU A 240 -26.05 8.07 12.31
CA GLU A 240 -24.61 8.27 12.27
C GLU A 240 -24.00 7.44 11.14
N TYR A 241 -24.40 6.17 11.00
CA TYR A 241 -23.95 5.33 9.90
C TYR A 241 -24.46 5.87 8.55
N ALA A 242 -25.75 6.22 8.45
CA ALA A 242 -26.31 6.77 7.21
C ALA A 242 -25.56 8.02 6.74
N ARG A 243 -25.26 8.93 7.65
CA ARG A 243 -24.44 10.13 7.36
C ARG A 243 -23.02 9.77 6.96
N SER A 244 -22.42 8.80 7.63
CA SER A 244 -21.04 8.39 7.36
C SER A 244 -20.87 7.81 5.94
N VAL A 245 -21.93 7.25 5.37
CA VAL A 245 -21.89 6.58 4.06
C VAL A 245 -22.41 7.49 2.95
N MET A 246 -23.59 8.12 3.11
CA MET A 246 -24.29 8.74 1.98
C MET A 246 -25.09 10.01 2.32
N ASP A 247 -25.05 10.52 3.54
CA ASP A 247 -25.91 11.62 4.02
C ASP A 247 -27.44 11.35 3.90
N HIS A 248 -27.82 10.06 3.89
CA HIS A 248 -29.21 9.64 3.75
C HIS A 248 -29.53 8.50 4.73
N LEU A 249 -30.79 8.45 5.16
CA LEU A 249 -31.31 7.37 6.01
C LEU A 249 -31.43 6.06 5.21
N LEU A 250 -31.01 4.96 5.83
CA LEU A 250 -31.20 3.62 5.26
C LEU A 250 -32.70 3.23 5.26
N PRO A 251 -33.18 2.55 4.20
CA PRO A 251 -34.54 1.99 4.19
C PRO A 251 -34.78 1.05 5.38
N MET A 252 -35.92 1.17 6.03
CA MET A 252 -36.30 0.35 7.17
C MET A 252 -36.30 -1.15 6.85
N GLU A 253 -36.66 -1.50 5.60
CA GLU A 253 -36.71 -2.88 5.11
C GLU A 253 -35.32 -3.57 5.07
N ALA A 254 -34.25 -2.78 5.12
CA ALA A 254 -32.89 -3.30 5.13
C ALA A 254 -32.40 -3.74 6.53
N GLN A 255 -33.20 -3.49 7.57
CA GLN A 255 -32.85 -3.80 8.96
C GLN A 255 -33.32 -5.18 9.36
N ASN A 256 -32.56 -5.85 10.23
CA ASN A 256 -33.04 -7.04 10.93
C ASN A 256 -33.84 -6.67 12.21
N GLU A 257 -34.30 -7.67 12.96
CA GLU A 257 -35.04 -7.48 14.21
C GLU A 257 -34.26 -6.70 15.30
N GLU A 258 -32.94 -6.67 15.20
CA GLU A 258 -32.03 -5.95 16.11
C GLU A 258 -31.73 -4.51 15.65
N GLY A 259 -32.32 -4.06 14.54
CA GLY A 259 -32.02 -2.76 13.94
C GLY A 259 -30.66 -2.69 13.26
N LEU A 260 -30.10 -3.82 12.86
CA LEU A 260 -28.84 -3.93 12.15
C LEU A 260 -29.05 -4.13 10.65
N VAL A 261 -28.12 -3.68 9.84
CA VAL A 261 -28.05 -3.97 8.40
C VAL A 261 -26.78 -4.76 8.09
N GLN A 262 -26.90 -5.69 7.15
CA GLN A 262 -25.74 -6.44 6.67
C GLN A 262 -25.00 -5.63 5.61
N GLU A 263 -23.73 -5.40 5.86
CA GLU A 263 -22.80 -4.85 4.88
C GLU A 263 -21.82 -5.94 4.44
N VAL A 264 -21.73 -6.19 3.14
CA VAL A 264 -20.70 -7.02 2.55
C VAL A 264 -19.73 -6.13 1.80
N THR A 265 -18.49 -6.12 2.26
CA THR A 265 -17.40 -5.39 1.61
C THR A 265 -16.42 -6.38 1.00
N GLU A 266 -16.16 -6.25 -0.28
CA GLU A 266 -15.11 -6.98 -0.99
C GLU A 266 -14.01 -6.01 -1.40
N VAL A 267 -12.76 -6.37 -1.15
CA VAL A 267 -11.60 -5.56 -1.50
C VAL A 267 -10.53 -6.44 -2.13
N THR A 268 -10.03 -6.01 -3.29
CA THR A 268 -8.90 -6.66 -3.97
C THR A 268 -7.66 -5.79 -3.84
N TYR A 269 -6.60 -6.38 -3.36
CA TYR A 269 -5.25 -5.82 -3.30
C TYR A 269 -4.35 -6.48 -4.33
N GLY A 270 -3.50 -5.69 -4.99
CA GLY A 270 -2.40 -6.17 -5.81
C GLY A 270 -1.08 -6.03 -5.07
N ARG A 271 -0.24 -7.05 -5.16
CA ARG A 271 1.10 -7.08 -4.61
C ARG A 271 2.11 -7.17 -5.75
N ILE A 272 3.14 -6.34 -5.71
CA ILE A 272 4.31 -6.42 -6.58
C ILE A 272 5.52 -6.69 -5.70
N LEU A 273 6.25 -7.76 -5.99
CA LEU A 273 7.48 -8.18 -5.32
C LEU A 273 8.61 -8.23 -6.34
N TRP A 274 9.77 -7.65 -6.03
CA TRP A 274 10.95 -7.73 -6.90
C TRP A 274 12.24 -7.77 -6.10
N ASP A 275 13.23 -8.45 -6.67
CA ASP A 275 14.59 -8.53 -6.14
C ASP A 275 15.44 -7.42 -6.80
N VAL A 276 15.99 -6.50 -5.99
CA VAL A 276 16.80 -5.39 -6.51
C VAL A 276 18.17 -5.83 -7.03
N ARG A 277 18.60 -7.04 -6.69
CA ARG A 277 19.88 -7.63 -7.14
C ARG A 277 19.78 -8.27 -8.52
N ASN A 278 18.56 -8.60 -8.95
CA ASN A 278 18.30 -9.36 -10.18
C ASN A 278 17.76 -8.42 -11.26
N ARG A 279 18.66 -7.92 -12.08
CA ARG A 279 18.36 -7.03 -13.18
C ARG A 279 18.90 -7.58 -14.49
N VAL A 280 18.10 -7.51 -15.55
CA VAL A 280 18.45 -7.95 -16.90
C VAL A 280 18.31 -6.79 -17.89
N ASP A 281 19.09 -6.80 -18.95
CA ASP A 281 18.94 -5.84 -20.05
C ASP A 281 17.65 -6.14 -20.83
N ARG A 282 16.91 -5.10 -21.15
CA ARG A 282 15.70 -5.21 -21.95
C ARG A 282 15.97 -4.75 -23.39
N PRO A 283 15.42 -5.45 -24.39
CA PRO A 283 15.47 -4.97 -25.77
C PRO A 283 14.64 -3.69 -25.91
N ASP A 284 14.88 -2.95 -26.97
CA ASP A 284 13.97 -1.88 -27.39
C ASP A 284 12.74 -2.52 -28.07
N TYR A 285 11.63 -2.60 -27.34
CA TYR A 285 10.41 -3.25 -27.81
C TYR A 285 9.77 -2.54 -29.01
N ARG A 286 9.95 -1.23 -29.17
CA ARG A 286 9.42 -0.47 -30.31
C ARG A 286 10.19 -0.71 -31.60
N SER A 287 11.49 -1.00 -31.51
CA SER A 287 12.30 -1.32 -32.68
C SER A 287 11.98 -2.71 -33.25
N MET A 288 11.41 -3.61 -32.42
CA MET A 288 11.04 -4.97 -32.84
C MET A 288 9.80 -4.98 -33.73
N ASP A 289 8.89 -4.00 -33.61
CA ASP A 289 7.67 -3.91 -34.44
C ASP A 289 7.92 -3.44 -35.88
N GLN A 290 9.11 -2.95 -36.19
CA GLN A 290 9.46 -2.46 -37.54
C GLN A 290 9.99 -3.56 -38.49
N GLY A 291 10.05 -4.77 -38.03
CA GLY A 291 10.65 -5.92 -38.72
C GLY A 291 9.73 -7.08 -39.10
N VAL A 292 8.39 -6.90 -39.00
CA VAL A 292 7.40 -7.94 -39.40
C VAL A 292 6.62 -7.49 -40.62
#